data_eb9f2add8e0691bbcd1bc65b33cb3158
#
_entry.id   eb9f2add8e0691bbcd1bc65b33cb3158
#
_cell.length_a   1.000
_cell.length_b   1.000
_cell.length_c   1.000
_cell.angle_alpha   90.00
_cell.angle_beta   90.00
_cell.angle_gamma   90.00
#
_symmetry.space_group_name_H-M   'P 1'
#
loop_
_entity.id
_entity.type
_entity.pdbx_description
1 polymer ?
#
loop_
_entity_poly.entity_id
_entity_poly.type
_entity_poly.pdbx_seq_one_letter_code
_entity_poly.pdbx_strand_id
1 'polypeptide(L)'
;MKHEVIEKNATLLMALSLVVVSIGGVVEIAPLFYLENTIEEVEGMRPYTPLELAGRDVYIREGCYTCHSQMIRPMRDEVERYGHFSLAAESMYDHPFQWGSKRTGPDLARVGGRYSDEWHVDHMRDPRSVVPESIMPSYSFLEERQLDIATLGDNLVANRWVGVPYTDEQIAMATTDALSQARPEADDADVDGLIERYGDKANARAFDGDPSDITELDAVIAYLQMLGTLVDFDTYEPNLVAEGAPASETAETELASDAAEARDGDL
;
A
#
# COMPACT_ATOMS: atom_id res chain seq x y z
N MET A 1 50.60 -2.33 -3.47
CA MET A 1 50.34 -3.68 -2.92
C MET A 1 50.20 -4.63 -4.09
N LYS A 2 50.76 -5.84 -4.00
CA LYS A 2 50.52 -6.83 -5.07
C LYS A 2 49.12 -7.38 -4.92
N HIS A 3 48.34 -7.41 -6.00
CA HIS A 3 46.97 -7.94 -6.04
C HIS A 3 46.86 -9.33 -5.40
N GLU A 4 47.86 -10.12 -5.59
CA GLU A 4 47.99 -11.48 -5.07
C GLU A 4 47.81 -11.59 -3.54
N VAL A 5 48.17 -10.52 -2.80
CA VAL A 5 48.03 -10.50 -1.32
C VAL A 5 46.56 -10.39 -0.94
N ILE A 6 45.77 -9.64 -1.72
CA ILE A 6 44.32 -9.47 -1.50
C ILE A 6 43.59 -10.73 -1.94
N GLU A 7 43.87 -11.23 -3.14
CA GLU A 7 43.20 -12.37 -3.74
C GLU A 7 43.41 -13.69 -3.00
N LYS A 8 44.63 -13.88 -2.42
CA LYS A 8 44.95 -15.11 -1.66
C LYS A 8 44.53 -15.06 -0.19
N ASN A 9 44.06 -13.92 0.31
CA ASN A 9 43.58 -13.75 1.68
C ASN A 9 42.07 -13.45 1.70
N ALA A 10 41.26 -14.49 1.93
CA ALA A 10 39.82 -14.38 1.90
C ALA A 10 39.28 -13.33 2.90
N THR A 11 39.86 -13.24 4.08
CA THR A 11 39.46 -12.26 5.11
C THR A 11 39.74 -10.83 4.66
N LEU A 12 40.93 -10.60 4.08
CA LEU A 12 41.32 -9.28 3.58
C LEU A 12 40.47 -8.88 2.37
N LEU A 13 40.20 -9.82 1.45
CA LEU A 13 39.36 -9.61 0.30
C LEU A 13 37.93 -9.24 0.74
N MET A 14 37.36 -10.00 1.69
CA MET A 14 36.02 -9.74 2.23
C MET A 14 35.96 -8.38 2.91
N ALA A 15 36.92 -8.03 3.77
CA ALA A 15 36.93 -6.74 4.46
C ALA A 15 37.05 -5.56 3.50
N LEU A 16 37.92 -5.63 2.49
CA LEU A 16 38.07 -4.58 1.50
C LEU A 16 36.84 -4.46 0.60
N SER A 17 36.24 -5.58 0.21
CA SER A 17 35.00 -5.60 -0.57
C SER A 17 33.85 -4.96 0.22
N LEU A 18 33.74 -5.32 1.52
CA LEU A 18 32.72 -4.71 2.40
C LEU A 18 32.89 -3.20 2.52
N VAL A 19 34.12 -2.71 2.70
CA VAL A 19 34.40 -1.27 2.78
C VAL A 19 34.00 -0.57 1.48
N VAL A 20 34.37 -1.10 0.32
CA VAL A 20 34.05 -0.48 -0.98
C VAL A 20 32.54 -0.46 -1.22
N VAL A 21 31.86 -1.59 -0.94
CA VAL A 21 30.39 -1.67 -1.06
C VAL A 21 29.69 -0.71 -0.10
N SER A 22 30.20 -0.60 1.14
CA SER A 22 29.65 0.33 2.15
C SER A 22 29.78 1.79 1.72
N ILE A 23 30.92 2.17 1.14
CA ILE A 23 31.11 3.53 0.61
C ILE A 23 30.12 3.81 -0.50
N GLY A 24 29.97 2.91 -1.48
CA GLY A 24 28.99 3.04 -2.56
C GLY A 24 27.57 3.12 -2.03
N GLY A 25 27.21 2.23 -1.09
CA GLY A 25 25.89 2.23 -0.47
C GLY A 25 25.58 3.52 0.30
N VAL A 26 26.55 4.05 1.05
CA VAL A 26 26.35 5.34 1.76
C VAL A 26 26.18 6.50 0.80
N VAL A 27 26.94 6.55 -0.29
CA VAL A 27 26.79 7.60 -1.32
C VAL A 27 25.39 7.62 -1.94
N GLU A 28 24.79 6.45 -2.15
CA GLU A 28 23.44 6.32 -2.71
C GLU A 28 22.34 6.55 -1.66
N ILE A 29 22.51 6.01 -0.44
CA ILE A 29 21.47 6.01 0.58
C ILE A 29 21.41 7.33 1.35
N ALA A 30 22.56 7.93 1.69
CA ALA A 30 22.59 9.14 2.52
C ALA A 30 21.77 10.32 1.93
N PRO A 31 21.81 10.60 0.61
CA PRO A 31 20.97 11.65 0.02
C PRO A 31 19.47 11.45 0.24
N LEU A 32 18.98 10.20 0.30
CA LEU A 32 17.56 9.92 0.46
C LEU A 32 16.99 10.43 1.79
N PHE A 33 17.83 10.64 2.80
CA PHE A 33 17.43 11.22 4.09
C PHE A 33 17.31 12.75 4.06
N TYR A 34 17.77 13.39 3.00
CA TYR A 34 17.78 14.87 2.85
C TYR A 34 16.94 15.36 1.69
N LEU A 35 16.49 14.44 0.81
CA LEU A 35 15.65 14.77 -0.34
C LEU A 35 14.19 14.76 0.10
N GLU A 36 13.60 15.94 0.33
CA GLU A 36 12.20 16.09 0.72
C GLU A 36 11.22 15.79 -0.43
N ASN A 37 11.68 15.89 -1.68
CA ASN A 37 10.87 15.64 -2.87
C ASN A 37 10.90 14.19 -3.40
N THR A 38 11.40 13.25 -2.60
CA THR A 38 11.39 11.82 -2.97
C THR A 38 9.99 11.21 -2.81
N ILE A 39 9.20 11.74 -1.89
CA ILE A 39 7.82 11.35 -1.63
C ILE A 39 7.01 12.65 -1.70
N GLU A 40 6.06 12.70 -2.62
CA GLU A 40 5.15 13.83 -2.74
C GLU A 40 4.26 13.94 -1.50
N GLU A 41 4.03 15.16 -1.03
CA GLU A 41 3.04 15.43 0.01
C GLU A 41 1.64 15.37 -0.59
N VAL A 42 0.85 14.40 -0.13
CA VAL A 42 -0.52 14.19 -0.60
C VAL A 42 -1.48 14.25 0.57
N GLU A 43 -2.50 15.08 0.45
CA GLU A 43 -3.55 15.21 1.46
C GLU A 43 -4.34 13.90 1.62
N GLY A 44 -4.69 13.56 2.85
CA GLY A 44 -5.46 12.36 3.16
C GLY A 44 -4.63 11.13 3.48
N MET A 45 -3.31 11.17 3.28
CA MET A 45 -2.43 10.05 3.66
C MET A 45 -2.31 9.95 5.19
N ARG A 46 -2.53 8.76 5.70
CA ARG A 46 -2.44 8.42 7.12
C ARG A 46 -1.82 7.03 7.33
N PRO A 47 -1.26 6.74 8.51
CA PRO A 47 -0.95 5.37 8.90
C PRO A 47 -2.20 4.48 8.86
N TYR A 48 -1.99 3.20 8.65
CA TYR A 48 -3.07 2.21 8.69
C TYR A 48 -3.70 2.15 10.07
N THR A 49 -5.02 1.93 10.12
CA THR A 49 -5.67 1.57 11.39
C THR A 49 -5.13 0.22 11.89
N PRO A 50 -5.30 -0.12 13.17
CA PRO A 50 -4.85 -1.42 13.68
C PRO A 50 -5.46 -2.62 12.92
N LEU A 51 -6.72 -2.52 12.50
CA LEU A 51 -7.39 -3.58 11.72
C LEU A 51 -6.83 -3.66 10.29
N GLU A 52 -6.65 -2.53 9.63
CA GLU A 52 -6.04 -2.45 8.28
C GLU A 52 -4.61 -3.01 8.28
N LEU A 53 -3.81 -2.66 9.31
CA LEU A 53 -2.45 -3.17 9.45
C LEU A 53 -2.45 -4.69 9.67
N ALA A 54 -3.34 -5.20 10.53
CA ALA A 54 -3.50 -6.63 10.72
C ALA A 54 -3.90 -7.35 9.42
N GLY A 55 -4.81 -6.74 8.66
CA GLY A 55 -5.20 -7.26 7.33
C GLY A 55 -4.02 -7.30 6.35
N ARG A 56 -3.16 -6.28 6.37
CA ARG A 56 -1.92 -6.27 5.61
C ARG A 56 -0.96 -7.39 6.04
N ASP A 57 -0.84 -7.63 7.33
CA ASP A 57 0.00 -8.71 7.86
C ASP A 57 -0.52 -10.08 7.41
N VAL A 58 -1.84 -10.31 7.42
CA VAL A 58 -2.48 -11.52 6.87
C VAL A 58 -2.22 -11.61 5.36
N TYR A 59 -2.40 -10.53 4.60
CA TYR A 59 -2.13 -10.47 3.16
C TYR A 59 -0.69 -10.89 2.81
N ILE A 60 0.29 -10.43 3.60
CA ILE A 60 1.70 -10.79 3.42
C ILE A 60 1.93 -12.25 3.84
N ARG A 61 1.40 -12.67 4.98
CA ARG A 61 1.56 -14.02 5.51
C ARG A 61 1.00 -15.08 4.57
N GLU A 62 -0.18 -14.85 4.02
CA GLU A 62 -0.83 -15.78 3.09
C GLU A 62 -0.26 -15.68 1.66
N GLY A 63 0.64 -14.75 1.40
CA GLY A 63 1.38 -14.63 0.14
C GLY A 63 0.54 -14.11 -1.03
N CYS A 64 -0.49 -13.32 -0.80
CA CYS A 64 -1.35 -12.72 -1.84
C CYS A 64 -0.54 -11.95 -2.88
N TYR A 65 0.54 -11.27 -2.44
CA TYR A 65 1.48 -10.53 -3.30
C TYR A 65 2.24 -11.42 -4.30
N THR A 66 2.24 -12.73 -4.14
CA THR A 66 2.90 -13.64 -5.09
C THR A 66 2.12 -13.77 -6.40
N CYS A 67 0.79 -13.54 -6.35
CA CYS A 67 -0.11 -13.59 -7.50
C CYS A 67 -0.67 -12.23 -7.89
N HIS A 68 -0.87 -11.32 -6.92
CA HIS A 68 -1.37 -9.98 -7.12
C HIS A 68 -0.26 -8.94 -6.97
N SER A 69 -0.18 -8.00 -7.90
CA SER A 69 0.60 -6.78 -7.70
C SER A 69 -0.22 -5.72 -6.93
N GLN A 70 0.47 -4.73 -6.39
CA GLN A 70 -0.14 -3.60 -5.69
C GLN A 70 0.56 -2.28 -6.07
N MET A 71 0.89 -2.15 -7.36
CA MET A 71 1.52 -0.95 -7.91
C MET A 71 1.13 -0.81 -9.38
N ILE A 72 0.41 0.25 -9.71
CA ILE A 72 0.08 0.62 -11.08
C ILE A 72 1.21 1.50 -11.60
N ARG A 73 1.85 1.08 -12.69
CA ARG A 73 2.93 1.84 -13.32
C ARG A 73 2.36 3.00 -14.14
N PRO A 74 3.10 4.10 -14.38
CA PRO A 74 2.66 5.23 -15.20
C PRO A 74 2.74 4.87 -16.69
N MET A 75 2.02 3.82 -17.09
CA MET A 75 1.91 3.31 -18.47
C MET A 75 0.45 3.38 -18.89
N ARG A 76 0.21 3.83 -20.11
CA ARG A 76 -1.15 4.09 -20.62
C ARG A 76 -2.09 2.90 -20.46
N ASP A 77 -1.66 1.71 -20.85
CA ASP A 77 -2.45 0.48 -20.76
C ASP A 77 -2.79 0.07 -19.32
N GLU A 78 -1.92 0.37 -18.36
CA GLU A 78 -2.17 0.11 -16.95
C GLU A 78 -3.13 1.12 -16.34
N VAL A 79 -2.95 2.39 -16.65
CA VAL A 79 -3.83 3.46 -16.18
C VAL A 79 -5.25 3.30 -16.76
N GLU A 80 -5.38 2.94 -18.03
CA GLU A 80 -6.67 2.66 -18.66
C GLU A 80 -7.38 1.44 -18.02
N ARG A 81 -6.60 0.45 -17.55
CA ARG A 81 -7.15 -0.80 -16.97
C ARG A 81 -7.49 -0.67 -15.50
N TYR A 82 -6.63 -0.04 -14.71
CA TYR A 82 -6.71 -0.07 -13.25
C TYR A 82 -7.06 1.28 -12.62
N GLY A 83 -6.85 2.39 -13.31
CA GLY A 83 -6.99 3.74 -12.80
C GLY A 83 -5.65 4.45 -12.65
N HIS A 84 -5.61 5.55 -11.91
CA HIS A 84 -4.42 6.38 -11.74
C HIS A 84 -3.21 5.55 -11.28
N PHE A 85 -2.01 5.85 -11.83
CA PHE A 85 -0.77 5.18 -11.41
C PHE A 85 -0.49 5.42 -9.92
N SER A 86 0.24 4.49 -9.30
CA SER A 86 0.54 4.56 -7.87
C SER A 86 1.52 5.67 -7.57
N LEU A 87 1.21 6.48 -6.54
CA LEU A 87 2.08 7.52 -6.01
C LEU A 87 3.01 6.94 -4.93
N ALA A 88 4.21 7.51 -4.78
CA ALA A 88 5.13 7.10 -3.71
C ALA A 88 4.52 7.33 -2.32
N ALA A 89 3.73 8.38 -2.17
CA ALA A 89 3.00 8.70 -0.94
C ALA A 89 2.08 7.57 -0.47
N GLU A 90 1.44 6.82 -1.39
CA GLU A 90 0.51 5.75 -1.02
C GLU A 90 1.19 4.59 -0.29
N SER A 91 2.49 4.42 -0.48
CA SER A 91 3.29 3.36 0.14
C SER A 91 4.31 3.87 1.16
N MET A 92 4.22 5.15 1.55
CA MET A 92 5.21 5.77 2.45
C MET A 92 5.31 5.08 3.83
N TYR A 93 4.24 4.43 4.26
CA TYR A 93 4.16 3.68 5.52
C TYR A 93 4.28 2.16 5.35
N ASP A 94 4.54 1.69 4.12
CA ASP A 94 4.68 0.28 3.83
C ASP A 94 6.09 -0.25 4.13
N HIS A 95 6.16 -1.20 5.03
CA HIS A 95 7.39 -1.91 5.39
C HIS A 95 7.14 -3.44 5.37
N PRO A 96 7.50 -4.14 4.27
CA PRO A 96 8.06 -3.70 2.99
C PRO A 96 6.99 -3.22 1.99
N PHE A 97 7.43 -2.54 0.92
CA PHE A 97 6.58 -2.21 -0.23
C PHE A 97 5.98 -3.46 -0.87
N GLN A 98 4.79 -3.28 -1.43
CA GLN A 98 4.18 -4.28 -2.31
C GLN A 98 4.40 -3.85 -3.76
N TRP A 99 4.95 -4.77 -4.57
CA TRP A 99 5.47 -4.46 -5.89
C TRP A 99 4.48 -4.74 -7.04
N GLY A 100 4.75 -4.18 -8.22
CA GLY A 100 3.97 -4.37 -9.45
C GLY A 100 4.50 -5.43 -10.42
N SER A 101 5.35 -6.36 -9.97
CA SER A 101 6.13 -7.22 -10.86
C SER A 101 5.43 -8.53 -11.27
N LYS A 102 4.37 -8.95 -10.59
CA LYS A 102 3.64 -10.19 -10.88
C LYS A 102 2.14 -9.95 -10.86
N ARG A 103 1.45 -10.45 -11.87
CA ARG A 103 0.00 -10.30 -12.07
C ARG A 103 -0.61 -11.58 -12.61
N THR A 104 -0.51 -12.67 -11.84
CA THR A 104 -1.32 -13.87 -12.09
C THR A 104 -2.79 -13.53 -11.87
N GLY A 105 -3.08 -12.77 -10.81
CA GLY A 105 -4.32 -12.03 -10.60
C GLY A 105 -4.17 -10.55 -10.97
N PRO A 106 -5.25 -9.74 -10.90
CA PRO A 106 -5.22 -8.30 -11.17
C PRO A 106 -4.40 -7.54 -10.12
N ASP A 107 -4.01 -6.30 -10.47
CA ASP A 107 -3.43 -5.34 -9.53
C ASP A 107 -4.48 -4.88 -8.51
N LEU A 108 -4.09 -4.76 -7.23
CA LEU A 108 -4.97 -4.44 -6.12
C LEU A 108 -4.84 -2.99 -5.62
N ALA A 109 -3.95 -2.18 -6.19
CA ALA A 109 -3.72 -0.82 -5.71
C ALA A 109 -4.96 0.10 -5.77
N ARG A 110 -5.96 -0.25 -6.56
CA ARG A 110 -7.25 0.48 -6.70
C ARG A 110 -8.45 -0.44 -6.48
N VAL A 111 -8.31 -1.42 -5.60
CA VAL A 111 -9.40 -2.36 -5.35
C VAL A 111 -10.42 -1.81 -4.35
N GLY A 112 -10.01 -0.92 -3.45
CA GLY A 112 -10.89 -0.33 -2.43
C GLY A 112 -12.09 0.36 -3.05
N GLY A 113 -13.27 0.05 -2.52
CA GLY A 113 -14.55 0.56 -2.99
C GLY A 113 -15.02 0.04 -4.37
N ARG A 114 -14.21 -0.79 -5.04
CA ARG A 114 -14.56 -1.33 -6.38
C ARG A 114 -15.56 -2.47 -6.31
N TYR A 115 -15.48 -3.28 -5.29
CA TYR A 115 -16.37 -4.41 -5.02
C TYR A 115 -16.95 -4.26 -3.62
N SER A 116 -18.14 -4.85 -3.39
CA SER A 116 -18.75 -4.88 -2.06
C SER A 116 -17.98 -5.82 -1.11
N ASP A 117 -18.20 -5.65 0.18
CA ASP A 117 -17.62 -6.55 1.19
C ASP A 117 -18.10 -7.99 0.99
N GLU A 118 -19.39 -8.20 0.72
CA GLU A 118 -19.96 -9.52 0.39
C GLU A 118 -19.24 -10.17 -0.80
N TRP A 119 -18.92 -9.39 -1.85
CA TRP A 119 -18.16 -9.91 -2.97
C TRP A 119 -16.77 -10.38 -2.54
N HIS A 120 -16.09 -9.63 -1.65
CA HIS A 120 -14.79 -10.03 -1.12
C HIS A 120 -14.90 -11.30 -0.27
N VAL A 121 -15.92 -11.42 0.58
CA VAL A 121 -16.19 -12.61 1.38
C VAL A 121 -16.36 -13.83 0.47
N ASP A 122 -17.23 -13.74 -0.52
CA ASP A 122 -17.49 -14.84 -1.46
C ASP A 122 -16.25 -15.18 -2.29
N HIS A 123 -15.50 -14.15 -2.70
CA HIS A 123 -14.27 -14.33 -3.46
C HIS A 123 -13.17 -15.03 -2.64
N MET A 124 -13.03 -14.71 -1.36
CA MET A 124 -12.07 -15.40 -0.49
C MET A 124 -12.50 -16.82 -0.14
N ARG A 125 -13.80 -17.02 0.07
CA ARG A 125 -14.38 -18.33 0.38
C ARG A 125 -14.29 -19.29 -0.80
N ASP A 126 -14.76 -18.86 -1.96
CA ASP A 126 -14.68 -19.60 -3.22
C ASP A 126 -14.54 -18.62 -4.40
N PRO A 127 -13.31 -18.38 -4.87
CA PRO A 127 -13.08 -17.43 -5.98
C PRO A 127 -13.90 -17.73 -7.24
N ARG A 128 -14.24 -19.01 -7.49
CA ARG A 128 -15.00 -19.41 -8.68
C ARG A 128 -16.48 -19.12 -8.57
N SER A 129 -17.00 -18.87 -7.36
CA SER A 129 -18.40 -18.48 -7.17
C SER A 129 -18.70 -17.13 -7.84
N VAL A 130 -17.75 -16.18 -7.81
CA VAL A 130 -17.89 -14.85 -8.37
C VAL A 130 -17.10 -14.66 -9.67
N VAL A 131 -16.04 -15.44 -9.89
CA VAL A 131 -15.21 -15.44 -11.11
C VAL A 131 -15.01 -16.89 -11.57
N PRO A 132 -15.89 -17.47 -12.41
CA PRO A 132 -15.88 -18.90 -12.76
C PRO A 132 -14.56 -19.44 -13.32
N GLU A 133 -13.77 -18.59 -14.00
CA GLU A 133 -12.47 -18.93 -14.60
C GLU A 133 -11.29 -18.74 -13.65
N SER A 134 -11.54 -18.37 -12.38
CA SER A 134 -10.49 -18.08 -11.42
C SER A 134 -9.62 -19.31 -11.14
N ILE A 135 -8.32 -19.07 -11.10
CA ILE A 135 -7.30 -20.03 -10.63
C ILE A 135 -6.82 -19.74 -9.21
N MET A 136 -7.38 -18.69 -8.58
CA MET A 136 -7.09 -18.35 -7.19
C MET A 136 -7.52 -19.49 -6.27
N PRO A 137 -6.69 -19.90 -5.30
CA PRO A 137 -7.11 -20.89 -4.30
C PRO A 137 -8.15 -20.30 -3.35
N SER A 138 -8.91 -21.16 -2.68
CA SER A 138 -9.82 -20.77 -1.60
C SER A 138 -9.05 -20.38 -0.35
N TYR A 139 -9.49 -19.31 0.30
CA TYR A 139 -9.00 -18.82 1.59
C TYR A 139 -10.12 -18.84 2.64
N SER A 140 -11.06 -19.78 2.53
CA SER A 140 -12.21 -19.90 3.44
C SER A 140 -11.81 -20.00 4.92
N PHE A 141 -10.61 -20.49 5.22
CA PHE A 141 -10.09 -20.60 6.58
C PHE A 141 -9.87 -19.24 7.27
N LEU A 142 -9.82 -18.12 6.53
CA LEU A 142 -9.70 -16.78 7.11
C LEU A 142 -10.96 -16.37 7.89
N GLU A 143 -12.12 -16.89 7.47
CA GLU A 143 -13.42 -16.70 8.15
C GLU A 143 -13.48 -17.47 9.47
N GLU A 144 -12.79 -18.62 9.56
CA GLU A 144 -12.76 -19.46 10.75
C GLU A 144 -11.69 -19.05 11.78
N ARG A 145 -10.72 -18.22 11.35
CA ARG A 145 -9.62 -17.78 12.20
C ARG A 145 -9.94 -16.44 12.86
N GLN A 146 -10.01 -16.44 14.18
CA GLN A 146 -10.14 -15.22 14.94
C GLN A 146 -8.84 -14.39 14.85
N LEU A 147 -9.01 -13.08 14.72
CA LEU A 147 -7.89 -12.15 14.73
C LEU A 147 -7.26 -12.07 16.13
N ASP A 148 -5.92 -12.14 16.20
CA ASP A 148 -5.18 -11.92 17.45
C ASP A 148 -5.12 -10.44 17.79
N ILE A 149 -6.16 -9.94 18.45
CA ILE A 149 -6.28 -8.53 18.85
C ILE A 149 -5.29 -8.12 19.95
N ALA A 150 -4.69 -9.09 20.67
CA ALA A 150 -3.78 -8.79 21.77
C ALA A 150 -2.43 -8.25 21.29
N THR A 151 -2.03 -8.56 20.07
CA THR A 151 -0.74 -8.16 19.48
C THR A 151 -0.80 -6.86 18.68
N LEU A 152 -1.98 -6.29 18.45
CA LEU A 152 -2.15 -5.12 17.57
C LEU A 152 -1.32 -3.91 18.04
N GLY A 153 -1.32 -3.62 19.33
CA GLY A 153 -0.51 -2.52 19.90
C GLY A 153 1.00 -2.73 19.65
N ASP A 154 1.49 -3.95 19.80
CA ASP A 154 2.90 -4.29 19.57
C ASP A 154 3.25 -4.15 18.08
N ASN A 155 2.34 -4.48 17.17
CA ASN A 155 2.52 -4.30 15.73
C ASN A 155 2.64 -2.80 15.37
N LEU A 156 1.83 -1.93 15.98
CA LEU A 156 1.96 -0.47 15.80
C LEU A 156 3.31 0.03 16.35
N VAL A 157 3.75 -0.46 17.51
CA VAL A 157 5.08 -0.12 18.08
C VAL A 157 6.20 -0.54 17.13
N ALA A 158 6.13 -1.74 16.56
CA ALA A 158 7.12 -2.23 15.61
C ALA A 158 7.20 -1.34 14.35
N ASN A 159 6.05 -0.93 13.81
CA ASN A 159 5.97 -0.01 12.68
C ASN A 159 6.48 1.40 13.03
N ARG A 160 6.24 1.89 14.26
CA ARG A 160 6.80 3.15 14.72
C ARG A 160 8.33 3.14 14.78
N TRP A 161 8.97 2.01 15.10
CA TRP A 161 10.43 1.86 15.08
C TRP A 161 11.05 2.00 13.69
N VAL A 162 10.31 1.69 12.65
CA VAL A 162 10.75 1.85 11.26
C VAL A 162 10.27 3.15 10.62
N GLY A 163 9.67 4.08 11.41
CA GLY A 163 9.39 5.45 11.00
C GLY A 163 7.92 5.79 10.75
N VAL A 164 6.99 4.85 10.95
CA VAL A 164 5.56 5.17 10.85
C VAL A 164 5.15 6.04 12.04
N PRO A 165 4.47 7.19 11.86
CA PRO A 165 4.23 8.18 12.91
C PRO A 165 3.03 7.83 13.83
N TYR A 166 2.96 6.61 14.35
CA TYR A 166 1.95 6.26 15.33
C TYR A 166 2.15 6.99 16.65
N THR A 167 1.10 7.60 17.17
CA THR A 167 1.09 8.27 18.47
C THR A 167 0.99 7.27 19.63
N ASP A 168 1.31 7.71 20.85
CA ASP A 168 1.15 6.86 22.03
C ASP A 168 -0.34 6.52 22.28
N GLU A 169 -1.25 7.42 21.94
CA GLU A 169 -2.69 7.22 22.03
C GLU A 169 -3.16 6.14 21.06
N GLN A 170 -2.78 6.22 19.78
CA GLN A 170 -3.10 5.20 18.77
C GLN A 170 -2.62 3.82 19.19
N ILE A 171 -1.43 3.71 19.76
CA ILE A 171 -0.90 2.44 20.26
C ILE A 171 -1.71 1.94 21.47
N ALA A 172 -2.03 2.82 22.42
CA ALA A 172 -2.79 2.43 23.60
C ALA A 172 -4.22 2.01 23.27
N MET A 173 -4.83 2.61 22.24
CA MET A 173 -6.19 2.34 21.80
C MET A 173 -6.28 1.29 20.68
N ALA A 174 -5.18 0.68 20.26
CA ALA A 174 -5.13 -0.19 19.09
C ALA A 174 -6.18 -1.32 19.10
N THR A 175 -6.38 -1.96 20.26
CA THR A 175 -7.40 -3.02 20.41
C THR A 175 -8.82 -2.44 20.32
N THR A 176 -9.09 -1.32 21.00
CA THR A 176 -10.39 -0.66 20.96
C THR A 176 -10.71 -0.18 19.55
N ASP A 177 -9.74 0.41 18.85
CA ASP A 177 -9.90 0.90 17.48
C ASP A 177 -10.23 -0.22 16.50
N ALA A 178 -9.53 -1.37 16.59
CA ALA A 178 -9.82 -2.52 15.75
C ALA A 178 -11.22 -3.10 16.01
N LEU A 179 -11.60 -3.21 17.29
CA LEU A 179 -12.94 -3.64 17.69
C LEU A 179 -14.02 -2.69 17.17
N SER A 180 -13.83 -1.38 17.37
CA SER A 180 -14.77 -0.36 16.90
C SER A 180 -14.89 -0.31 15.38
N GLN A 181 -13.79 -0.58 14.67
CA GLN A 181 -13.79 -0.60 13.21
C GLN A 181 -14.54 -1.81 12.64
N ALA A 182 -14.35 -3.01 13.23
CA ALA A 182 -15.00 -4.24 12.74
C ALA A 182 -16.43 -4.42 13.30
N ARG A 183 -16.75 -3.81 14.46
CA ARG A 183 -18.01 -4.01 15.17
C ARG A 183 -18.60 -2.68 15.65
N PRO A 184 -18.92 -1.74 14.73
CA PRO A 184 -19.37 -0.38 15.11
C PRO A 184 -20.70 -0.34 15.87
N GLU A 185 -21.52 -1.38 15.77
CA GLU A 185 -22.81 -1.49 16.44
C GLU A 185 -22.70 -2.07 17.87
N ALA A 186 -21.50 -2.44 18.32
CA ALA A 186 -21.30 -2.99 19.66
C ALA A 186 -21.45 -1.87 20.73
N ASP A 187 -21.97 -2.24 21.91
CA ASP A 187 -22.22 -1.28 22.99
C ASP A 187 -20.94 -0.58 23.51
N ASP A 188 -19.79 -1.19 23.30
CA ASP A 188 -18.47 -0.70 23.70
C ASP A 188 -17.64 -0.11 22.55
N ALA A 189 -18.25 0.08 21.37
CA ALA A 189 -17.57 0.67 20.22
C ALA A 189 -17.34 2.17 20.39
N ASP A 190 -16.12 2.61 20.07
CA ASP A 190 -15.69 4.02 20.05
C ASP A 190 -15.37 4.45 18.62
N VAL A 191 -16.40 4.51 17.78
CA VAL A 191 -16.25 4.88 16.35
C VAL A 191 -15.83 6.34 16.21
N ASP A 192 -16.35 7.23 17.04
CA ASP A 192 -15.99 8.66 17.00
C ASP A 192 -14.51 8.85 17.35
N GLY A 193 -13.99 8.14 18.35
CA GLY A 193 -12.58 8.16 18.69
C GLY A 193 -11.70 7.54 17.63
N LEU A 194 -12.15 6.47 16.94
CA LEU A 194 -11.45 5.91 15.78
C LEU A 194 -11.32 6.97 14.67
N ILE A 195 -12.41 7.67 14.33
CA ILE A 195 -12.41 8.72 13.30
C ILE A 195 -11.52 9.89 13.72
N GLU A 196 -11.53 10.29 14.99
CA GLU A 196 -10.65 11.35 15.49
C GLU A 196 -9.16 10.99 15.32
N ARG A 197 -8.78 9.72 15.57
CA ARG A 197 -7.39 9.25 15.50
C ARG A 197 -6.91 8.95 14.09
N TYR A 198 -7.79 8.51 13.17
CA TYR A 198 -7.41 8.03 11.83
C TYR A 198 -8.12 8.75 10.68
N GLY A 199 -9.03 9.66 10.97
CA GLY A 199 -9.79 10.43 9.97
C GLY A 199 -11.00 9.70 9.41
N ASP A 200 -11.83 10.44 8.67
CA ASP A 200 -13.13 9.98 8.13
C ASP A 200 -13.04 8.76 7.18
N LYS A 201 -11.87 8.53 6.60
CA LYS A 201 -11.63 7.39 5.71
C LYS A 201 -11.33 6.08 6.45
N ALA A 202 -11.32 6.09 7.79
CA ALA A 202 -11.31 4.88 8.62
C ALA A 202 -12.72 4.27 8.66
N ASN A 203 -13.09 3.59 7.58
CA ASN A 203 -14.41 2.98 7.46
C ASN A 203 -14.64 1.92 8.55
N ALA A 204 -15.76 2.07 9.29
CA ALA A 204 -16.14 1.13 10.34
C ALA A 204 -17.42 0.37 9.96
N ARG A 205 -17.34 -0.95 9.89
CA ARG A 205 -18.45 -1.87 9.60
C ARG A 205 -18.05 -3.33 9.83
N ALA A 206 -19.01 -4.23 9.95
CA ALA A 206 -18.72 -5.67 9.91
C ALA A 206 -18.35 -6.05 8.48
N PHE A 207 -17.06 -6.26 8.22
CA PHE A 207 -16.53 -6.46 6.87
C PHE A 207 -16.86 -7.84 6.31
N ASP A 208 -16.94 -8.87 7.16
CA ASP A 208 -17.38 -10.21 6.76
C ASP A 208 -18.89 -10.43 6.90
N GLY A 209 -19.61 -9.44 7.44
CA GLY A 209 -21.05 -9.46 7.66
C GLY A 209 -21.48 -10.09 8.98
N ASP A 210 -20.54 -10.59 9.80
CA ASP A 210 -20.80 -11.14 11.13
C ASP A 210 -20.20 -10.26 12.24
N PRO A 211 -20.98 -9.46 12.97
CA PRO A 211 -20.45 -8.59 14.01
C PRO A 211 -20.17 -9.31 15.36
N SER A 212 -20.36 -10.64 15.43
CA SER A 212 -20.18 -11.38 16.69
C SER A 212 -18.72 -11.61 17.06
N ASP A 213 -17.88 -11.87 16.07
CA ASP A 213 -16.46 -12.14 16.22
C ASP A 213 -15.66 -11.22 15.29
N ILE A 214 -14.35 -11.10 15.50
CA ILE A 214 -13.43 -10.47 14.55
C ILE A 214 -12.51 -11.52 13.99
N THR A 215 -12.57 -11.66 12.67
CA THR A 215 -11.85 -12.68 11.94
C THR A 215 -10.65 -12.12 11.19
N GLU A 216 -9.75 -12.99 10.74
CA GLU A 216 -8.69 -12.59 9.81
C GLU A 216 -9.28 -12.12 8.46
N LEU A 217 -10.48 -12.58 8.11
CA LEU A 217 -11.20 -12.14 6.91
C LEU A 217 -11.63 -10.68 7.02
N ASP A 218 -12.21 -10.24 8.17
CA ASP A 218 -12.51 -8.82 8.41
C ASP A 218 -11.28 -7.95 8.19
N ALA A 219 -10.16 -8.34 8.78
CA ALA A 219 -8.92 -7.57 8.68
C ALA A 219 -8.44 -7.44 7.22
N VAL A 220 -8.44 -8.55 6.46
CA VAL A 220 -8.03 -8.53 5.05
C VAL A 220 -8.98 -7.68 4.21
N ILE A 221 -10.30 -7.78 4.41
CA ILE A 221 -11.27 -6.98 3.67
C ILE A 221 -11.12 -5.50 4.03
N ALA A 222 -10.93 -5.15 5.31
CA ALA A 222 -10.66 -3.78 5.74
C ALA A 222 -9.43 -3.20 5.03
N TYR A 223 -8.34 -3.96 4.96
CA TYR A 223 -7.14 -3.57 4.22
C TYR A 223 -7.41 -3.40 2.73
N LEU A 224 -8.05 -4.36 2.07
CA LEU A 224 -8.35 -4.27 0.64
C LEU A 224 -9.28 -3.10 0.30
N GLN A 225 -10.28 -2.85 1.13
CA GLN A 225 -11.23 -1.74 0.95
C GLN A 225 -10.62 -0.36 1.18
N MET A 226 -9.50 -0.27 1.86
CA MET A 226 -8.75 0.97 2.04
C MET A 226 -7.85 1.27 0.84
N LEU A 227 -7.31 0.25 0.14
CA LEU A 227 -6.35 0.42 -0.93
C LEU A 227 -6.84 1.35 -2.05
N GLY A 228 -6.08 2.42 -2.28
CA GLY A 228 -6.35 3.42 -3.32
C GLY A 228 -7.46 4.41 -2.98
N THR A 229 -7.96 4.44 -1.72
CA THR A 229 -9.03 5.35 -1.31
C THR A 229 -8.53 6.55 -0.49
N LEU A 230 -7.30 6.50 0.02
CA LEU A 230 -6.75 7.57 0.83
C LEU A 230 -6.46 8.84 0.03
N VAL A 231 -6.04 8.70 -1.22
CA VAL A 231 -5.85 9.83 -2.15
C VAL A 231 -7.15 10.07 -2.91
N ASP A 232 -7.54 11.33 -3.03
CA ASP A 232 -8.61 11.75 -3.94
C ASP A 232 -7.98 12.12 -5.28
N PHE A 233 -8.02 11.19 -6.24
CA PHE A 233 -7.43 11.38 -7.56
C PHE A 233 -8.22 12.34 -8.46
N ASP A 234 -9.44 12.69 -8.12
CA ASP A 234 -10.24 13.68 -8.86
C ASP A 234 -9.77 15.12 -8.57
N THR A 235 -9.20 15.31 -7.37
CA THR A 235 -8.67 16.62 -6.92
C THR A 235 -7.15 16.66 -6.84
N TYR A 236 -6.48 15.52 -7.04
CA TYR A 236 -5.01 15.43 -6.97
C TYR A 236 -4.36 16.17 -8.14
N GLU A 237 -3.61 17.23 -7.83
CA GLU A 237 -2.72 17.91 -8.76
C GLU A 237 -1.27 17.50 -8.46
N PRO A 238 -0.55 16.91 -9.43
CA PRO A 238 0.87 16.62 -9.25
C PRO A 238 1.64 17.90 -8.91
N ASN A 239 2.36 17.89 -7.80
CA ASN A 239 3.22 19.04 -7.44
C ASN A 239 4.45 19.03 -8.38
N LEU A 240 4.29 19.55 -9.60
CA LEU A 240 5.33 19.61 -10.64
C LEU A 240 6.39 20.65 -10.35
N VAL A 241 6.31 21.36 -9.23
CA VAL A 241 7.29 22.36 -8.83
C VAL A 241 8.40 21.69 -8.02
N ALA A 242 9.24 20.89 -8.67
CA ALA A 242 10.63 20.83 -8.26
C ALA A 242 11.22 22.23 -8.56
N GLU A 243 11.46 23.03 -7.54
CA GLU A 243 12.17 24.30 -7.69
C GLU A 243 13.46 24.06 -8.48
N GLY A 244 13.51 24.49 -9.73
CA GLY A 244 14.69 24.42 -10.58
C GLY A 244 14.56 23.70 -11.92
N ALA A 245 13.47 23.04 -12.25
CA ALA A 245 13.23 22.60 -13.62
C ALA A 245 12.57 23.76 -14.40
N PRO A 246 13.12 24.20 -15.55
CA PRO A 246 12.42 25.18 -16.39
C PRO A 246 11.11 24.54 -16.83
N ALA A 247 9.99 25.22 -16.56
CA ALA A 247 8.68 24.81 -17.02
C ALA A 247 8.76 24.53 -18.53
N SER A 248 8.60 23.28 -18.91
CA SER A 248 8.48 22.92 -20.34
C SER A 248 7.07 23.28 -20.79
N GLU A 249 6.86 24.57 -21.07
CA GLU A 249 5.68 25.07 -21.82
C GLU A 249 5.55 24.45 -23.22
N THR A 250 6.47 23.53 -23.57
CA THR A 250 6.54 22.93 -24.91
C THR A 250 5.80 21.62 -25.07
N ALA A 251 5.51 20.89 -23.98
CA ALA A 251 4.86 19.57 -24.12
C ALA A 251 3.35 19.63 -24.38
N GLU A 252 2.64 20.61 -23.82
CA GLU A 252 1.21 20.79 -24.09
C GLU A 252 0.93 21.41 -25.47
N THR A 253 1.87 22.21 -25.98
CA THR A 253 1.72 22.86 -27.29
C THR A 253 2.01 21.88 -28.43
N GLU A 254 2.93 20.92 -28.27
CA GLU A 254 3.22 19.89 -29.28
C GLU A 254 2.09 18.85 -29.38
N LEU A 255 1.51 18.41 -28.26
CA LEU A 255 0.37 17.49 -28.27
C LEU A 255 -0.91 18.12 -28.85
N ALA A 256 -1.10 19.43 -28.68
CA ALA A 256 -2.23 20.15 -29.28
C ALA A 256 -2.03 20.41 -30.78
N SER A 257 -0.79 20.58 -31.25
CA SER A 257 -0.48 20.80 -32.68
C SER A 257 -0.62 19.50 -33.49
N ASP A 258 -0.15 18.37 -32.95
CA ASP A 258 -0.27 17.06 -33.61
C ASP A 258 -1.72 16.56 -33.69
N ALA A 259 -2.56 16.93 -32.72
CA ALA A 259 -3.99 16.63 -32.75
C ALA A 259 -4.78 17.51 -33.74
N ALA A 260 -4.26 18.69 -34.09
CA ALA A 260 -4.88 19.58 -35.07
C ALA A 260 -4.50 19.20 -36.53
N GLU A 261 -3.24 18.79 -36.76
CA GLU A 261 -2.81 18.32 -38.10
C GLU A 261 -3.42 16.98 -38.51
N ALA A 262 -3.74 16.09 -37.56
CA ALA A 262 -4.41 14.83 -37.85
C ALA A 262 -5.89 14.98 -38.25
N ARG A 263 -6.50 16.15 -38.05
CA ARG A 263 -7.91 16.42 -38.44
C ARG A 263 -8.08 17.05 -39.80
N ASP A 264 -7.04 17.59 -40.40
CA ASP A 264 -7.14 18.30 -41.70
C ASP A 264 -6.63 17.43 -42.89
N GLY A 265 -6.29 16.16 -42.65
CA GLY A 265 -5.76 15.25 -43.66
C GLY A 265 -6.78 14.27 -44.30
N ASP A 266 -8.09 14.33 -43.93
CA ASP A 266 -9.15 13.48 -44.49
C ASP A 266 -10.33 14.33 -44.98
N LEU A 267 -10.12 14.96 -46.13
CA LEU A 267 -11.20 15.42 -47.06
C LEU A 267 -10.80 15.13 -48.49
#